data_147845fa03aad711ffbbf4c91a2a4529
#
_entry.id   147845fa03aad711ffbbf4c91a2a4529
#
_cell.length_a   1.000
_cell.length_b   1.000
_cell.length_c   1.000
_cell.angle_alpha   90.00
_cell.angle_beta   90.00
_cell.angle_gamma   90.00
#
_symmetry.space_group_name_H-M   'P 1'
#
loop_
_entity.id
_entity.type
_entity.pdbx_description
1 polymer ?
#
loop_
_entity_poly.entity_id
_entity_poly.type
_entity_poly.pdbx_seq_one_letter_code
_entity_poly.pdbx_strand_id
1 'polypeptide(L)'
;MKKRSSNAIWILGILLLAVATAGIVLYLLTDGDFTRILPQPGAEVEETASAETQAPLPATTHAPEKWEEGVITYRGKKIQYNSKLKTYLFMGIDKPGPVELVPDGNNGGQSDAMFLLVLDHEKKEITVIAINRNTMATVDVYAEDGTYRGKFQVQICLQHAYGDAGRISCTRAVTAVERLFYNIPISGYLAMNMDGMVAMADSVGGVQVTLEKDFENTAGTVSYKAGETVNLMGEEAYTFLRSRDVDLFNSATDRLDRQILFMNSFLGKLKTMMNRSKSSAAALWEAIEPYTVTNMEIVNMAEDFYDYDMKGEILTLPGQMVMGDPFEEYNLDENAFYELIVDVFYKTVEE
;
A
#
# COMPACT_ATOMS: atom_id res chain seq x y z
N MET A 1 -27.72 41.95 -17.22
CA MET A 1 -27.35 41.65 -15.83
C MET A 1 -28.05 40.35 -15.39
N LYS A 2 -27.26 39.40 -14.92
CA LYS A 2 -27.60 38.21 -14.09
C LYS A 2 -28.86 37.38 -14.40
N LYS A 3 -28.72 36.35 -15.24
CA LYS A 3 -29.57 35.14 -15.22
C LYS A 3 -28.73 33.92 -15.57
N ARG A 4 -27.71 33.55 -14.75
CA ARG A 4 -26.87 32.38 -14.97
C ARG A 4 -26.68 31.48 -13.71
N SER A 5 -27.31 31.77 -12.59
CA SER A 5 -27.13 30.97 -11.35
C SER A 5 -28.23 29.91 -11.07
N SER A 6 -29.36 29.98 -11.80
CA SER A 6 -30.50 29.09 -11.55
C SER A 6 -30.27 27.67 -12.10
N ASN A 7 -29.61 27.54 -13.26
CA ASN A 7 -29.47 26.22 -13.92
C ASN A 7 -28.46 25.31 -13.20
N ALA A 8 -27.40 25.86 -12.61
CA ALA A 8 -26.40 25.05 -11.87
C ALA A 8 -26.98 24.41 -10.61
N ILE A 9 -27.89 25.10 -9.91
CA ILE A 9 -28.55 24.59 -8.71
C ILE A 9 -29.52 23.44 -9.08
N TRP A 10 -30.22 23.57 -10.20
CA TRP A 10 -31.10 22.50 -10.68
C TRP A 10 -30.35 21.26 -11.17
N ILE A 11 -29.19 21.43 -11.82
CA ILE A 11 -28.33 20.31 -12.26
C ILE A 11 -27.77 19.59 -11.03
N LEU A 12 -27.31 20.33 -10.00
CA LEU A 12 -26.82 19.74 -8.75
C LEU A 12 -27.94 18.99 -8.02
N GLY A 13 -29.16 19.54 -7.99
CA GLY A 13 -30.33 18.88 -7.40
C GLY A 13 -30.73 17.60 -8.12
N ILE A 14 -30.64 17.56 -9.45
CA ILE A 14 -30.92 16.37 -10.27
C ILE A 14 -29.84 15.31 -10.07
N LEU A 15 -28.56 15.70 -9.99
CA LEU A 15 -27.45 14.77 -9.69
C LEU A 15 -27.57 14.16 -8.30
N LEU A 16 -27.89 14.96 -7.26
CA LEU A 16 -28.14 14.46 -5.92
C LEU A 16 -29.36 13.53 -5.85
N LEU A 17 -30.42 13.83 -6.62
CA LEU A 17 -31.60 12.97 -6.71
C LEU A 17 -31.27 11.66 -7.43
N ALA A 18 -30.45 11.68 -8.48
CA ALA A 18 -30.01 10.48 -9.21
C ALA A 18 -29.13 9.57 -8.33
N VAL A 19 -28.22 10.13 -7.55
CA VAL A 19 -27.39 9.37 -6.59
C VAL A 19 -28.24 8.79 -5.47
N ALA A 20 -29.20 9.55 -4.94
CA ALA A 20 -30.13 9.07 -3.92
C ALA A 20 -31.06 7.96 -4.46
N THR A 21 -31.53 8.09 -5.70
CA THR A 21 -32.38 7.05 -6.33
C THR A 21 -31.57 5.80 -6.67
N ALA A 22 -30.33 5.92 -7.13
CA ALA A 22 -29.44 4.78 -7.34
C ALA A 22 -29.12 4.05 -6.01
N GLY A 23 -28.88 4.77 -4.93
CA GLY A 23 -28.70 4.21 -3.61
C GLY A 23 -29.97 3.50 -3.08
N ILE A 24 -31.16 4.08 -3.28
CA ILE A 24 -32.43 3.48 -2.90
C ILE A 24 -32.75 2.25 -3.75
N VAL A 25 -32.45 2.28 -5.05
CA VAL A 25 -32.65 1.11 -5.93
C VAL A 25 -31.70 -0.01 -5.53
N LEU A 26 -30.44 0.28 -5.22
CA LEU A 26 -29.47 -0.70 -4.73
C LEU A 26 -29.91 -1.26 -3.36
N TYR A 27 -30.36 -0.40 -2.45
CA TYR A 27 -30.93 -0.80 -1.15
C TYR A 27 -32.17 -1.71 -1.30
N LEU A 28 -33.09 -1.38 -2.22
CA LEU A 28 -34.27 -2.18 -2.46
C LEU A 28 -33.99 -3.49 -3.22
N LEU A 29 -32.96 -3.50 -4.08
CA LEU A 29 -32.56 -4.74 -4.79
C LEU A 29 -31.79 -5.71 -3.87
N THR A 30 -31.20 -5.22 -2.79
CA THR A 30 -30.47 -6.03 -1.80
C THR A 30 -31.30 -6.33 -0.55
N ASP A 31 -32.56 -5.88 -0.46
CA ASP A 31 -33.37 -5.92 0.77
C ASP A 31 -32.65 -5.35 2.00
N GLY A 32 -31.73 -4.39 1.76
CA GLY A 32 -30.86 -3.83 2.81
C GLY A 32 -29.76 -4.77 3.29
N ASP A 33 -29.60 -5.91 2.65
CA ASP A 33 -28.61 -6.93 3.04
C ASP A 33 -27.44 -6.97 2.05
N PHE A 34 -26.40 -6.18 2.35
CA PHE A 34 -25.14 -6.16 1.59
C PHE A 34 -24.33 -7.46 1.70
N THR A 35 -24.75 -8.42 2.54
CA THR A 35 -24.07 -9.71 2.68
C THR A 35 -24.20 -10.58 1.41
N ARG A 36 -25.11 -10.23 0.49
CA ARG A 36 -25.26 -10.92 -0.82
C ARG A 36 -24.14 -10.62 -1.81
N ILE A 37 -23.33 -9.58 -1.57
CA ILE A 37 -22.19 -9.21 -2.42
C ILE A 37 -20.89 -9.89 -1.90
N LEU A 38 -20.91 -10.41 -0.67
CA LEU A 38 -19.78 -11.16 -0.10
C LEU A 38 -19.98 -12.66 -0.34
N PRO A 39 -18.89 -13.43 -0.63
CA PRO A 39 -18.98 -14.88 -0.72
C PRO A 39 -19.59 -15.44 0.56
N GLN A 40 -20.62 -16.24 0.47
CA GLN A 40 -21.28 -16.87 1.61
C GLN A 40 -20.34 -17.92 2.22
N PRO A 41 -20.11 -17.93 3.55
CA PRO A 41 -19.35 -19.00 4.18
C PRO A 41 -20.14 -20.31 4.07
N GLY A 42 -19.58 -21.31 3.35
CA GLY A 42 -20.14 -22.64 3.22
C GLY A 42 -20.57 -23.07 1.82
N ALA A 43 -20.28 -22.29 0.76
CA ALA A 43 -20.38 -22.82 -0.59
C ALA A 43 -19.18 -23.76 -0.82
N GLU A 44 -19.40 -25.06 -0.72
CA GLU A 44 -18.47 -26.06 -1.27
C GLU A 44 -18.30 -25.76 -2.76
N VAL A 45 -17.06 -25.44 -3.17
CA VAL A 45 -16.71 -25.32 -4.59
C VAL A 45 -16.76 -26.72 -5.16
N GLU A 46 -17.82 -27.04 -5.92
CA GLU A 46 -17.81 -28.20 -6.80
C GLU A 46 -16.72 -28.02 -7.83
N GLU A 47 -15.71 -28.84 -7.72
CA GLU A 47 -14.56 -28.96 -8.62
C GLU A 47 -15.06 -29.47 -10.00
N THR A 48 -15.46 -28.55 -10.89
CA THR A 48 -15.68 -28.91 -12.30
C THR A 48 -14.31 -29.00 -12.98
N ALA A 49 -13.81 -30.21 -13.00
CA ALA A 49 -12.64 -30.60 -13.75
C ALA A 49 -12.84 -30.37 -15.25
N SER A 50 -12.15 -29.39 -15.82
CA SER A 50 -11.79 -29.34 -17.23
C SER A 50 -10.29 -29.64 -17.32
N ALA A 51 -10.00 -30.90 -17.63
CA ALA A 51 -8.63 -31.38 -17.80
C ALA A 51 -8.06 -30.86 -19.12
N GLU A 52 -7.24 -29.80 -19.08
CA GLU A 52 -6.14 -29.62 -20.01
C GLU A 52 -4.85 -30.03 -19.32
N THR A 53 -4.25 -31.11 -19.86
CA THR A 53 -3.01 -31.71 -19.39
C THR A 53 -1.86 -30.74 -19.63
N GLN A 54 -1.55 -29.88 -18.68
CA GLN A 54 -0.27 -29.20 -18.61
C GLN A 54 0.75 -30.14 -17.97
N ALA A 55 1.92 -30.23 -18.59
CA ALA A 55 3.04 -31.00 -18.08
C ALA A 55 3.35 -30.55 -16.63
N PRO A 56 3.73 -31.49 -15.71
CA PRO A 56 4.02 -31.12 -14.34
C PRO A 56 5.19 -30.13 -14.32
N LEU A 57 4.91 -28.93 -13.82
CA LEU A 57 5.94 -27.97 -13.44
C LEU A 57 6.90 -28.65 -12.46
N PRO A 58 8.23 -28.41 -12.57
CA PRO A 58 9.18 -28.98 -11.63
C PRO A 58 8.75 -28.59 -10.21
N ALA A 59 8.82 -29.56 -9.31
CA ALA A 59 8.46 -29.36 -7.90
C ALA A 59 9.18 -28.13 -7.37
N THR A 60 8.46 -27.03 -7.25
CA THR A 60 8.94 -25.81 -6.62
C THR A 60 9.10 -26.08 -5.14
N THR A 61 10.31 -25.95 -4.63
CA THR A 61 10.56 -25.87 -3.20
C THR A 61 9.91 -24.57 -2.71
N HIS A 62 8.64 -24.65 -2.32
CA HIS A 62 7.95 -23.49 -1.76
C HIS A 62 8.67 -23.00 -0.51
N ALA A 63 8.63 -21.69 -0.28
CA ALA A 63 9.06 -21.13 0.99
C ALA A 63 8.30 -21.81 2.14
N PRO A 64 8.93 -22.01 3.29
CA PRO A 64 8.23 -22.55 4.45
C PRO A 64 7.02 -21.66 4.78
N GLU A 65 5.89 -22.26 5.16
CA GLU A 65 4.67 -21.54 5.58
C GLU A 65 4.92 -20.59 6.77
N LYS A 66 6.03 -20.79 7.46
CA LYS A 66 6.51 -19.96 8.57
C LYS A 66 7.98 -19.66 8.36
N TRP A 67 8.36 -18.41 8.65
CA TRP A 67 9.75 -18.04 8.79
C TRP A 67 10.41 -18.94 9.85
N GLU A 68 11.54 -19.55 9.50
CA GLU A 68 12.32 -20.40 10.40
C GLU A 68 13.73 -19.82 10.56
N GLU A 69 14.23 -19.78 11.79
CA GLU A 69 15.61 -19.37 12.08
C GLU A 69 16.67 -20.37 11.56
N GLY A 70 16.21 -21.46 10.96
CA GLY A 70 17.05 -22.56 10.48
C GLY A 70 17.76 -22.26 9.15
N VAL A 71 18.73 -23.11 8.83
CA VAL A 71 19.38 -23.16 7.51
C VAL A 71 18.49 -23.98 6.57
N ILE A 72 18.13 -23.38 5.44
CA ILE A 72 17.38 -24.05 4.37
C ILE A 72 18.25 -24.19 3.12
N THR A 73 17.94 -25.16 2.25
CA THR A 73 18.63 -25.33 0.97
C THR A 73 17.76 -24.77 -0.15
N TYR A 74 18.26 -23.76 -0.86
CA TYR A 74 17.62 -23.17 -2.02
C TYR A 74 18.58 -23.17 -3.22
N ARG A 75 18.17 -23.77 -4.33
CA ARG A 75 18.98 -23.93 -5.55
C ARG A 75 20.41 -24.48 -5.28
N GLY A 76 20.50 -25.43 -4.36
CA GLY A 76 21.77 -26.09 -3.99
C GLY A 76 22.68 -25.27 -3.07
N LYS A 77 22.26 -24.07 -2.64
CA LYS A 77 22.97 -23.27 -1.65
C LYS A 77 22.29 -23.35 -0.30
N LYS A 78 23.09 -23.41 0.76
CA LYS A 78 22.58 -23.24 2.12
C LYS A 78 22.37 -21.76 2.39
N ILE A 79 21.16 -21.40 2.77
CA ILE A 79 20.78 -20.02 3.09
C ILE A 79 20.10 -19.98 4.46
N GLN A 80 20.21 -18.85 5.13
CA GLN A 80 19.58 -18.59 6.43
C GLN A 80 18.98 -17.19 6.44
N TYR A 81 17.85 -17.04 7.13
CA TYR A 81 17.28 -15.71 7.36
C TYR A 81 18.31 -14.79 8.02
N ASN A 82 18.42 -13.57 7.51
CA ASN A 82 19.32 -12.58 8.07
C ASN A 82 18.69 -11.93 9.31
N SER A 83 18.99 -12.45 10.51
CA SER A 83 18.48 -11.92 11.78
C SER A 83 18.96 -10.50 12.13
N LYS A 84 19.81 -9.90 11.30
CA LYS A 84 20.25 -8.50 11.43
C LYS A 84 19.32 -7.53 10.71
N LEU A 85 18.27 -8.04 10.07
CA LEU A 85 17.24 -7.21 9.43
C LEU A 85 16.22 -6.74 10.46
N LYS A 86 15.76 -5.50 10.28
CA LYS A 86 14.52 -4.99 10.84
C LYS A 86 13.62 -4.50 9.72
N THR A 87 12.36 -4.86 9.78
CA THR A 87 11.40 -4.58 8.73
C THR A 87 10.30 -3.68 9.26
N TYR A 88 9.95 -2.62 8.50
CA TYR A 88 8.93 -1.66 8.87
C TYR A 88 7.93 -1.48 7.73
N LEU A 89 6.63 -1.43 8.06
CA LEU A 89 5.57 -1.22 7.09
C LEU A 89 5.09 0.24 7.12
N PHE A 90 5.20 0.93 5.98
CA PHE A 90 4.67 2.26 5.76
C PHE A 90 3.42 2.18 4.90
N MET A 91 2.35 2.87 5.33
CA MET A 91 1.05 2.86 4.67
C MET A 91 0.52 4.28 4.50
N GLY A 92 0.07 4.61 3.28
CA GLY A 92 -0.73 5.80 3.01
C GLY A 92 -2.21 5.42 3.01
N ILE A 93 -3.00 6.03 3.88
CA ILE A 93 -4.41 5.69 4.12
C ILE A 93 -5.31 6.69 3.40
N ASP A 94 -6.36 6.22 2.73
CA ASP A 94 -7.34 7.01 1.96
C ASP A 94 -8.32 7.81 2.84
N LYS A 95 -7.85 8.28 3.99
CA LYS A 95 -8.61 9.16 4.90
C LYS A 95 -8.06 10.58 4.82
N PRO A 96 -8.93 11.60 4.77
CA PRO A 96 -8.52 13.01 4.89
C PRO A 96 -8.32 13.39 6.36
N GLY A 97 -7.66 14.52 6.57
CA GLY A 97 -7.51 15.15 7.89
C GLY A 97 -6.62 14.38 8.86
N PRO A 98 -6.53 14.88 10.10
CA PRO A 98 -5.89 14.18 11.20
C PRO A 98 -6.47 12.79 11.44
N VAL A 99 -5.74 11.94 12.18
CA VAL A 99 -6.25 10.61 12.54
C VAL A 99 -7.45 10.74 13.47
N GLU A 100 -8.57 10.16 13.02
CA GLU A 100 -9.79 10.04 13.80
C GLU A 100 -10.15 8.55 13.93
N LEU A 101 -10.20 8.06 15.18
CA LEU A 101 -10.56 6.67 15.45
C LEU A 101 -12.05 6.44 15.17
N VAL A 102 -12.34 5.30 14.56
CA VAL A 102 -13.70 4.83 14.32
C VAL A 102 -13.96 3.55 15.13
N PRO A 103 -15.21 3.11 15.33
CA PRO A 103 -15.48 1.78 15.88
C PRO A 103 -14.79 0.69 15.09
N ASP A 104 -14.31 -0.36 15.78
CA ASP A 104 -13.75 -1.53 15.10
C ASP A 104 -14.78 -2.18 14.17
N GLY A 105 -14.46 -2.25 12.89
CA GLY A 105 -15.38 -2.73 11.85
C GLY A 105 -14.72 -2.72 10.47
N ASN A 106 -15.34 -2.02 9.52
CA ASN A 106 -14.88 -1.95 8.13
C ASN A 106 -14.68 -0.53 7.59
N ASN A 107 -14.55 0.46 8.49
CA ASN A 107 -14.44 1.88 8.14
C ASN A 107 -13.07 2.48 8.41
N GLY A 108 -12.03 1.65 8.60
CA GLY A 108 -10.67 2.10 8.95
C GLY A 108 -9.92 2.84 7.84
N GLY A 109 -10.43 2.85 6.60
CA GLY A 109 -9.75 3.38 5.41
C GLY A 109 -8.80 2.36 4.77
N GLN A 110 -8.65 2.42 3.44
CA GLN A 110 -7.79 1.52 2.68
C GLN A 110 -6.35 2.02 2.68
N SER A 111 -5.38 1.09 2.67
CA SER A 111 -3.97 1.43 2.47
C SER A 111 -3.64 1.52 0.98
N ASP A 112 -3.78 2.72 0.43
CA ASP A 112 -3.62 3.02 -1.00
C ASP A 112 -2.17 3.11 -1.47
N ALA A 113 -1.24 3.27 -0.54
CA ALA A 113 0.21 3.20 -0.75
C ALA A 113 0.81 2.30 0.33
N MET A 114 1.66 1.37 -0.05
CA MET A 114 2.29 0.43 0.89
C MET A 114 3.76 0.24 0.53
N PHE A 115 4.65 0.47 1.49
CA PHE A 115 6.09 0.30 1.33
C PHE A 115 6.64 -0.49 2.51
N LEU A 116 7.41 -1.53 2.22
CA LEU A 116 8.14 -2.30 3.21
C LEU A 116 9.60 -1.84 3.23
N LEU A 117 10.05 -1.28 4.34
CA LEU A 117 11.43 -0.87 4.54
C LEU A 117 12.17 -1.98 5.29
N VAL A 118 13.26 -2.45 4.70
CA VAL A 118 14.12 -3.50 5.25
C VAL A 118 15.48 -2.89 5.57
N LEU A 119 15.79 -2.75 6.84
CA LEU A 119 17.03 -2.20 7.35
C LEU A 119 18.01 -3.33 7.68
N ASP A 120 19.15 -3.38 6.99
CA ASP A 120 20.26 -4.29 7.29
C ASP A 120 21.23 -3.62 8.27
N HIS A 121 21.15 -4.00 9.55
CA HIS A 121 21.99 -3.42 10.60
C HIS A 121 23.48 -3.79 10.46
N GLU A 122 23.79 -4.88 9.74
CA GLU A 122 25.17 -5.30 9.50
C GLU A 122 25.83 -4.49 8.37
N LYS A 123 25.09 -4.27 7.26
CA LYS A 123 25.57 -3.55 6.09
C LYS A 123 25.33 -2.05 6.14
N LYS A 124 24.46 -1.60 7.05
CA LYS A 124 23.98 -0.21 7.09
C LYS A 124 23.28 0.20 5.80
N GLU A 125 22.45 -0.68 5.27
CA GLU A 125 21.69 -0.50 4.03
C GLU A 125 20.18 -0.55 4.30
N ILE A 126 19.42 0.22 3.51
CA ILE A 126 17.96 0.22 3.48
C ILE A 126 17.51 -0.28 2.11
N THR A 127 16.76 -1.37 2.07
CA THR A 127 16.01 -1.82 0.89
C THR A 127 14.55 -1.42 1.07
N VAL A 128 13.94 -0.85 0.04
CA VAL A 128 12.50 -0.51 0.04
C VAL A 128 11.79 -1.38 -1.00
N ILE A 129 10.66 -1.96 -0.60
CA ILE A 129 9.80 -2.77 -1.47
C ILE A 129 8.42 -2.10 -1.53
N ALA A 130 7.98 -1.69 -2.72
CA ALA A 130 6.64 -1.17 -2.94
C ALA A 130 5.66 -2.33 -3.20
N ILE A 131 4.53 -2.30 -2.51
CA ILE A 131 3.48 -3.31 -2.62
C ILE A 131 2.31 -2.68 -3.37
N ASN A 132 1.92 -3.26 -4.50
CA ASN A 132 0.72 -2.81 -5.22
C ASN A 132 -0.52 -3.03 -4.34
N ARG A 133 -1.36 -2.02 -4.19
CA ARG A 133 -2.55 -2.08 -3.35
C ARG A 133 -3.54 -3.19 -3.75
N ASN A 134 -3.56 -3.54 -5.03
CA ASN A 134 -4.43 -4.58 -5.60
C ASN A 134 -3.81 -5.99 -5.50
N THR A 135 -2.64 -6.16 -4.84
CA THR A 135 -2.03 -7.48 -4.62
C THR A 135 -3.02 -8.38 -3.91
N MET A 136 -3.32 -9.54 -4.53
CA MET A 136 -4.21 -10.54 -3.95
C MET A 136 -3.52 -11.22 -2.77
N ALA A 137 -4.15 -11.17 -1.61
CA ALA A 137 -3.60 -11.69 -0.35
C ALA A 137 -4.71 -12.25 0.54
N THR A 138 -4.31 -13.08 1.51
CA THR A 138 -5.23 -13.56 2.55
C THR A 138 -5.52 -12.46 3.56
N VAL A 139 -6.71 -11.90 3.53
CA VAL A 139 -7.22 -10.80 4.35
C VAL A 139 -8.24 -11.30 5.36
N ASP A 140 -8.13 -10.86 6.61
CA ASP A 140 -9.13 -11.09 7.66
C ASP A 140 -10.28 -10.09 7.49
N VAL A 141 -11.47 -10.56 7.19
CA VAL A 141 -12.64 -9.73 6.90
C VAL A 141 -13.53 -9.59 8.13
N TYR A 142 -14.01 -8.38 8.37
CA TYR A 142 -14.90 -8.04 9.48
C TYR A 142 -16.12 -7.29 8.96
N ALA A 143 -17.26 -7.49 9.61
CA ALA A 143 -18.47 -6.71 9.38
C ALA A 143 -18.34 -5.30 10.00
N GLU A 144 -19.30 -4.43 9.72
CA GLU A 144 -19.35 -3.07 10.25
C GLU A 144 -19.40 -3.04 11.78
N ASP A 145 -20.03 -4.02 12.41
CA ASP A 145 -20.12 -4.17 13.87
C ASP A 145 -18.88 -4.84 14.51
N GLY A 146 -17.80 -5.05 13.75
CA GLY A 146 -16.58 -5.69 14.19
C GLY A 146 -16.64 -7.23 14.24
N THR A 147 -17.74 -7.84 13.81
CA THR A 147 -17.86 -9.30 13.77
C THR A 147 -16.92 -9.90 12.72
N TYR A 148 -16.06 -10.81 13.14
CA TYR A 148 -15.17 -11.56 12.22
C TYR A 148 -15.94 -12.44 11.27
N ARG A 149 -15.66 -12.36 9.97
CA ARG A 149 -16.33 -13.10 8.89
C ARG A 149 -15.49 -14.21 8.27
N GLY A 150 -14.20 -14.24 8.53
CA GLY A 150 -13.28 -15.24 7.97
C GLY A 150 -12.12 -14.64 7.21
N LYS A 151 -11.33 -15.52 6.57
CA LYS A 151 -10.21 -15.15 5.70
C LYS A 151 -10.63 -15.29 4.25
N PHE A 152 -10.33 -14.26 3.45
CA PHE A 152 -10.64 -14.24 2.03
C PHE A 152 -9.42 -13.82 1.23
N GLN A 153 -9.32 -14.33 0.00
CA GLN A 153 -8.32 -13.91 -0.96
C GLN A 153 -8.84 -12.68 -1.70
N VAL A 154 -8.38 -11.50 -1.26
CA VAL A 154 -8.82 -10.19 -1.78
C VAL A 154 -7.63 -9.22 -1.82
N GLN A 155 -7.86 -8.02 -2.33
CA GLN A 155 -6.83 -6.97 -2.41
C GLN A 155 -6.28 -6.61 -1.02
N ILE A 156 -4.96 -6.57 -0.87
CA ILE A 156 -4.29 -6.36 0.43
C ILE A 156 -4.61 -5.00 1.07
N CYS A 157 -4.89 -3.98 0.27
CA CYS A 157 -5.25 -2.65 0.76
C CYS A 157 -6.49 -2.64 1.66
N LEU A 158 -7.38 -3.63 1.51
CA LEU A 158 -8.61 -3.74 2.29
C LEU A 158 -8.34 -4.12 3.75
N GLN A 159 -7.19 -4.74 4.06
CA GLN A 159 -6.95 -5.18 5.42
C GLN A 159 -6.94 -4.04 6.43
N HIS A 160 -6.40 -2.85 6.08
CA HIS A 160 -6.42 -1.71 6.98
C HIS A 160 -7.84 -1.17 7.18
N ALA A 161 -8.69 -1.25 6.16
CA ALA A 161 -10.09 -0.82 6.28
C ALA A 161 -10.86 -1.63 7.33
N TYR A 162 -10.50 -2.90 7.53
CA TYR A 162 -11.05 -3.75 8.57
C TYR A 162 -10.39 -3.45 9.92
N GLY A 163 -10.86 -2.40 10.62
CA GLY A 163 -10.34 -1.99 11.90
C GLY A 163 -10.90 -0.64 12.37
N ASP A 164 -10.14 0.03 13.23
CA ASP A 164 -10.53 1.23 13.97
C ASP A 164 -9.94 2.54 13.39
N ALA A 165 -9.35 2.50 12.20
CA ALA A 165 -8.50 3.56 11.62
C ALA A 165 -7.25 3.89 12.47
N GLY A 166 -6.98 3.10 13.48
CA GLY A 166 -5.88 3.25 14.43
C GLY A 166 -5.05 1.99 14.55
N ARG A 167 -4.76 1.62 15.80
CA ARG A 167 -3.90 0.49 16.11
C ARG A 167 -4.42 -0.85 15.60
N ILE A 168 -5.73 -1.11 15.68
CA ILE A 168 -6.32 -2.38 15.24
C ILE A 168 -6.15 -2.52 13.73
N SER A 169 -6.51 -1.48 12.95
CA SER A 169 -6.31 -1.43 11.51
C SER A 169 -4.86 -1.72 11.12
N CYS A 170 -3.91 -1.02 11.74
CA CYS A 170 -2.49 -1.18 11.47
C CYS A 170 -1.98 -2.59 11.81
N THR A 171 -2.37 -3.15 12.97
CA THR A 171 -1.94 -4.49 13.38
C THR A 171 -2.47 -5.57 12.44
N ARG A 172 -3.72 -5.44 11.99
CA ARG A 172 -4.31 -6.35 11.00
C ARG A 172 -3.58 -6.24 9.65
N ALA A 173 -3.26 -5.01 9.20
CA ALA A 173 -2.50 -4.80 7.97
C ALA A 173 -1.09 -5.43 8.05
N VAL A 174 -0.38 -5.23 9.16
CA VAL A 174 0.92 -5.89 9.42
C VAL A 174 0.77 -7.41 9.29
N THR A 175 -0.22 -8.01 9.95
CA THR A 175 -0.44 -9.46 9.90
C THR A 175 -0.70 -9.98 8.48
N ALA A 176 -1.45 -9.22 7.65
CA ALA A 176 -1.69 -9.60 6.26
C ALA A 176 -0.41 -9.51 5.40
N VAL A 177 0.42 -8.47 5.62
CA VAL A 177 1.70 -8.33 4.91
C VAL A 177 2.69 -9.41 5.38
N GLU A 178 2.76 -9.71 6.68
CA GLU A 178 3.58 -10.83 7.17
C GLU A 178 3.19 -12.16 6.49
N ARG A 179 1.89 -12.47 6.39
CA ARG A 179 1.42 -13.66 5.65
C ARG A 179 1.84 -13.64 4.19
N LEU A 180 1.67 -12.49 3.51
CA LEU A 180 2.07 -12.35 2.11
C LEU A 180 3.56 -12.64 1.94
N PHE A 181 4.40 -12.18 2.86
CA PHE A 181 5.85 -12.36 2.87
C PHE A 181 6.29 -13.63 3.63
N TYR A 182 5.51 -14.71 3.59
CA TYR A 182 5.81 -16.01 4.21
C TYR A 182 6.15 -15.90 5.71
N ASN A 183 5.43 -15.04 6.42
CA ASN A 183 5.58 -14.73 7.83
C ASN A 183 6.95 -14.11 8.22
N ILE A 184 7.60 -13.39 7.29
CA ILE A 184 8.72 -12.51 7.64
C ILE A 184 8.25 -11.49 8.69
N PRO A 185 8.93 -11.37 9.84
CA PRO A 185 8.46 -10.50 10.92
C PRO A 185 8.57 -9.02 10.56
N ILE A 186 7.53 -8.26 10.88
CA ILE A 186 7.48 -6.80 10.75
C ILE A 186 7.62 -6.16 12.13
N SER A 187 8.74 -5.44 12.33
CA SER A 187 9.12 -4.87 13.63
C SER A 187 8.29 -3.66 14.04
N GLY A 188 7.69 -2.97 13.09
CA GLY A 188 6.86 -1.80 13.35
C GLY A 188 6.17 -1.28 12.10
N TYR A 189 5.27 -0.31 12.31
CA TYR A 189 4.50 0.29 11.24
C TYR A 189 4.33 1.80 11.43
N LEU A 190 4.08 2.48 10.30
CA LEU A 190 3.62 3.85 10.25
C LEU A 190 2.50 3.93 9.20
N ALA A 191 1.31 4.30 9.63
CA ALA A 191 0.17 4.59 8.77
C ALA A 191 -0.09 6.10 8.78
N MET A 192 -0.29 6.70 7.62
CA MET A 192 -0.44 8.14 7.48
C MET A 192 -1.62 8.48 6.58
N ASN A 193 -2.51 9.34 7.07
CA ASN A 193 -3.63 9.88 6.30
C ASN A 193 -3.12 10.79 5.16
N MET A 194 -3.97 11.04 4.16
CA MET A 194 -3.60 11.77 2.93
C MET A 194 -3.00 13.15 3.18
N ASP A 195 -3.55 13.94 4.13
CA ASP A 195 -3.04 15.29 4.42
C ASP A 195 -1.66 15.26 5.08
N GLY A 196 -1.29 14.13 5.69
CA GLY A 196 0.06 13.88 6.17
C GLY A 196 1.09 13.82 5.02
N MET A 197 0.71 13.36 3.82
CA MET A 197 1.59 13.38 2.64
C MET A 197 1.87 14.81 2.18
N VAL A 198 0.87 15.69 2.27
CA VAL A 198 1.04 17.14 2.01
C VAL A 198 2.02 17.73 3.01
N ALA A 199 1.75 17.53 4.31
CA ALA A 199 2.62 18.01 5.39
C ALA A 199 4.05 17.47 5.26
N MET A 200 4.21 16.21 4.85
CA MET A 200 5.50 15.59 4.58
C MET A 200 6.24 16.28 3.44
N ALA A 201 5.58 16.53 2.30
CA ALA A 201 6.17 17.22 1.16
C ALA A 201 6.58 18.66 1.52
N ASP A 202 5.69 19.39 2.21
CA ASP A 202 5.91 20.79 2.58
C ASP A 202 7.02 20.95 3.61
N SER A 203 7.13 20.03 4.59
CA SER A 203 8.16 20.06 5.63
C SER A 203 9.59 19.97 5.09
N VAL A 204 9.77 19.35 3.91
CA VAL A 204 11.06 19.29 3.22
C VAL A 204 11.22 20.38 2.16
N GLY A 205 10.26 21.32 2.01
CA GLY A 205 10.29 22.39 1.01
C GLY A 205 10.01 21.88 -0.40
N GLY A 206 9.09 20.92 -0.51
CA GLY A 206 8.68 20.25 -1.75
C GLY A 206 9.58 19.10 -2.14
N VAL A 207 9.09 18.23 -3.00
CA VAL A 207 9.81 17.06 -3.52
C VAL A 207 9.99 17.22 -5.02
N GLN A 208 11.23 17.32 -5.47
CA GLN A 208 11.54 17.48 -6.89
C GLN A 208 11.53 16.12 -7.58
N VAL A 209 10.68 15.96 -8.58
CA VAL A 209 10.58 14.75 -9.39
C VAL A 209 10.76 15.08 -10.87
N THR A 210 11.39 14.17 -11.64
CA THR A 210 11.44 14.23 -13.09
C THR A 210 10.53 13.14 -13.64
N LEU A 211 9.50 13.51 -14.39
CA LEU A 211 8.50 12.57 -14.86
C LEU A 211 9.06 11.68 -15.98
N GLU A 212 8.78 10.39 -15.91
CA GLU A 212 9.12 9.42 -16.96
C GLU A 212 8.00 9.32 -18.02
N LYS A 213 6.75 9.59 -17.61
CA LYS A 213 5.54 9.55 -18.45
C LYS A 213 4.76 10.85 -18.31
N ASP A 214 3.94 11.16 -19.30
CA ASP A 214 2.96 12.24 -19.17
C ASP A 214 2.01 11.96 -18.01
N PHE A 215 1.67 13.00 -17.27
CA PHE A 215 0.68 12.95 -16.19
C PHE A 215 -0.37 14.03 -16.41
N GLU A 216 -1.63 13.64 -16.27
CA GLU A 216 -2.78 14.56 -16.19
C GLU A 216 -3.76 14.01 -15.17
N ASN A 217 -4.22 14.85 -14.24
CA ASN A 217 -5.24 14.44 -13.29
C ASN A 217 -6.61 14.35 -13.97
N THR A 218 -7.52 13.55 -13.41
CA THR A 218 -8.86 13.31 -13.97
C THR A 218 -9.69 14.58 -14.16
N ALA A 219 -9.38 15.65 -13.43
CA ALA A 219 -10.05 16.95 -13.58
C ALA A 219 -9.42 17.85 -14.66
N GLY A 220 -8.30 17.45 -15.25
CA GLY A 220 -7.56 18.25 -16.24
C GLY A 220 -6.97 19.57 -15.70
N THR A 221 -6.83 19.67 -14.36
CA THR A 221 -6.35 20.91 -13.71
C THR A 221 -4.85 20.89 -13.45
N VAL A 222 -4.22 19.71 -13.41
CA VAL A 222 -2.78 19.51 -13.25
C VAL A 222 -2.30 18.59 -14.36
N SER A 223 -1.30 19.03 -15.12
CA SER A 223 -0.71 18.28 -16.23
C SER A 223 0.78 18.53 -16.29
N TYR A 224 1.57 17.47 -16.45
CA TYR A 224 3.03 17.51 -16.60
C TYR A 224 3.45 16.59 -17.76
N LYS A 225 4.55 16.92 -18.42
CA LYS A 225 5.06 16.14 -19.55
C LYS A 225 6.22 15.24 -19.15
N ALA A 226 6.37 14.11 -19.84
CA ALA A 226 7.56 13.26 -19.71
C ALA A 226 8.84 14.08 -19.92
N GLY A 227 9.82 13.88 -19.04
CA GLY A 227 11.07 14.65 -18.98
C GLY A 227 10.96 15.99 -18.25
N GLU A 228 9.78 16.43 -17.85
CA GLU A 228 9.60 17.64 -17.05
C GLU A 228 10.04 17.37 -15.60
N THR A 229 10.73 18.37 -15.00
CA THR A 229 11.10 18.35 -13.59
C THR A 229 10.23 19.35 -12.83
N VAL A 230 9.46 18.85 -11.85
CA VAL A 230 8.53 19.65 -11.06
C VAL A 230 8.86 19.55 -9.58
N ASN A 231 8.55 20.59 -8.79
CA ASN A 231 8.70 20.59 -7.34
C ASN A 231 7.31 20.45 -6.70
N LEU A 232 6.98 19.24 -6.28
CA LEU A 232 5.67 18.89 -5.74
C LEU A 232 5.53 19.36 -4.29
N MET A 233 4.56 20.22 -4.03
CA MET A 233 4.20 20.75 -2.70
C MET A 233 2.69 20.84 -2.57
N GLY A 234 2.19 20.86 -1.34
CA GLY A 234 0.78 21.14 -1.05
C GLY A 234 -0.18 20.29 -1.87
N GLU A 235 -1.17 20.94 -2.46
CA GLU A 235 -2.22 20.31 -3.28
C GLU A 235 -1.69 19.65 -4.56
N GLU A 236 -0.57 20.13 -5.12
CA GLU A 236 0.05 19.50 -6.29
C GLU A 236 0.64 18.13 -5.93
N ALA A 237 1.33 18.02 -4.77
CA ALA A 237 1.84 16.75 -4.26
C ALA A 237 0.68 15.77 -4.00
N TYR A 238 -0.39 16.25 -3.35
CA TYR A 238 -1.60 15.48 -3.10
C TYR A 238 -2.20 14.94 -4.39
N THR A 239 -2.41 15.83 -5.36
CA THR A 239 -2.99 15.49 -6.66
C THR A 239 -2.13 14.47 -7.41
N PHE A 240 -0.81 14.67 -7.45
CA PHE A 240 0.13 13.77 -8.13
C PHE A 240 0.12 12.36 -7.53
N LEU A 241 0.11 12.25 -6.21
CA LEU A 241 0.18 10.97 -5.50
C LEU A 241 -1.15 10.21 -5.48
N ARG A 242 -2.29 10.93 -5.56
CA ARG A 242 -3.61 10.35 -5.41
C ARG A 242 -4.34 10.10 -6.72
N SER A 243 -4.22 11.02 -7.70
CA SER A 243 -5.04 10.97 -8.93
C SER A 243 -4.91 9.63 -9.63
N ARG A 244 -6.07 9.08 -9.95
CA ARG A 244 -6.22 7.83 -10.69
C ARG A 244 -7.53 7.87 -11.46
N ASP A 245 -7.51 7.52 -12.73
CA ASP A 245 -8.72 7.22 -13.49
C ASP A 245 -9.09 5.76 -13.22
N VAL A 246 -10.17 5.56 -12.48
CA VAL A 246 -10.62 4.21 -12.07
C VAL A 246 -11.20 3.41 -13.22
N ASP A 247 -11.56 4.07 -14.33
CA ASP A 247 -12.09 3.44 -15.53
C ASP A 247 -10.98 2.92 -16.46
N LEU A 248 -9.72 3.32 -16.21
CA LEU A 248 -8.57 2.85 -16.97
C LEU A 248 -7.93 1.64 -16.30
N PHE A 249 -7.81 0.56 -17.08
CA PHE A 249 -7.10 -0.64 -16.66
C PHE A 249 -5.65 -0.33 -16.28
N ASN A 250 -5.18 -0.96 -15.20
CA ASN A 250 -3.83 -0.81 -14.65
C ASN A 250 -3.50 0.57 -14.05
N SER A 251 -4.47 1.45 -13.89
CA SER A 251 -4.27 2.79 -13.32
C SER A 251 -3.74 2.78 -11.87
N ALA A 252 -3.95 1.70 -11.14
CA ALA A 252 -3.35 1.50 -9.81
C ALA A 252 -1.83 1.33 -9.87
N THR A 253 -1.30 0.65 -10.89
CA THR A 253 0.15 0.52 -11.10
C THR A 253 0.75 1.87 -11.52
N ASP A 254 0.12 2.60 -12.43
CA ASP A 254 0.60 3.94 -12.81
C ASP A 254 0.64 4.91 -11.62
N ARG A 255 -0.31 4.80 -10.68
CA ARG A 255 -0.25 5.56 -9.43
C ARG A 255 0.90 5.09 -8.55
N LEU A 256 1.13 3.78 -8.42
CA LEU A 256 2.26 3.24 -7.67
C LEU A 256 3.61 3.71 -8.24
N ASP A 257 3.77 3.73 -9.57
CA ASP A 257 4.97 4.26 -10.23
C ASP A 257 5.25 5.72 -9.80
N ARG A 258 4.21 6.58 -9.75
CA ARG A 258 4.34 7.95 -9.28
C ARG A 258 4.68 8.04 -7.78
N GLN A 259 4.11 7.16 -6.97
CA GLN A 259 4.42 7.08 -5.54
C GLN A 259 5.87 6.63 -5.31
N ILE A 260 6.37 5.70 -6.11
CA ILE A 260 7.78 5.25 -6.09
C ILE A 260 8.71 6.41 -6.48
N LEU A 261 8.40 7.11 -7.58
CA LEU A 261 9.18 8.26 -8.03
C LEU A 261 9.27 9.36 -6.96
N PHE A 262 8.12 9.68 -6.35
CA PHE A 262 8.05 10.64 -5.25
C PHE A 262 8.85 10.15 -4.03
N MET A 263 8.66 8.90 -3.61
CA MET A 263 9.32 8.33 -2.42
C MET A 263 10.85 8.32 -2.58
N ASN A 264 11.37 7.91 -3.74
CA ASN A 264 12.80 7.96 -4.03
C ASN A 264 13.37 9.38 -3.85
N SER A 265 12.69 10.37 -4.45
CA SER A 265 13.12 11.77 -4.37
C SER A 265 13.00 12.33 -2.95
N PHE A 266 11.91 11.99 -2.24
CA PHE A 266 11.70 12.40 -0.85
C PHE A 266 12.77 11.85 0.09
N LEU A 267 13.06 10.54 0.03
CA LEU A 267 14.06 9.91 0.88
C LEU A 267 15.45 10.49 0.64
N GLY A 268 15.83 10.74 -0.62
CA GLY A 268 17.11 11.38 -0.96
C GLY A 268 17.21 12.81 -0.41
N LYS A 269 16.11 13.58 -0.51
CA LYS A 269 16.05 14.95 0.03
C LYS A 269 16.09 14.95 1.56
N LEU A 270 15.31 14.07 2.21
CA LEU A 270 15.31 13.91 3.66
C LEU A 270 16.72 13.58 4.19
N LYS A 271 17.41 12.60 3.58
CA LYS A 271 18.79 12.24 3.92
C LYS A 271 19.72 13.45 3.83
N THR A 272 19.60 14.24 2.75
CA THR A 272 20.39 15.46 2.56
C THR A 272 20.13 16.51 3.65
N MET A 273 18.87 16.68 4.05
CA MET A 273 18.47 17.62 5.10
C MET A 273 18.96 17.15 6.47
N MET A 274 18.83 15.88 6.80
CA MET A 274 19.31 15.29 8.04
C MET A 274 20.83 15.38 8.17
N ASN A 275 21.58 15.23 7.07
CA ASN A 275 23.04 15.43 7.04
C ASN A 275 23.45 16.87 7.36
N ARG A 276 22.59 17.86 7.06
CA ARG A 276 22.82 19.28 7.40
C ARG A 276 22.40 19.59 8.83
N SER A 277 21.29 19.00 9.29
CA SER A 277 20.76 19.20 10.64
C SER A 277 19.93 18.00 11.07
N LYS A 278 20.31 17.37 12.16
CA LYS A 278 19.54 16.27 12.78
C LYS A 278 18.14 16.72 13.24
N SER A 279 17.94 18.02 13.51
CA SER A 279 16.62 18.55 13.86
C SER A 279 15.60 18.50 12.73
N SER A 280 16.03 18.27 11.48
CA SER A 280 15.12 18.13 10.34
C SER A 280 14.18 16.94 10.51
N ALA A 281 14.62 15.85 11.12
CA ALA A 281 13.76 14.69 11.40
C ALA A 281 12.68 15.03 12.45
N ALA A 282 13.03 15.81 13.48
CA ALA A 282 12.07 16.25 14.48
C ALA A 282 11.01 17.21 13.89
N ALA A 283 11.42 18.13 13.03
CA ALA A 283 10.51 19.05 12.35
C ALA A 283 9.57 18.30 11.37
N LEU A 284 10.09 17.30 10.66
CA LEU A 284 9.25 16.42 9.83
C LEU A 284 8.23 15.69 10.69
N TRP A 285 8.67 15.09 11.81
CA TRP A 285 7.76 14.36 12.70
C TRP A 285 6.67 15.26 13.26
N GLU A 286 7.01 16.44 13.76
CA GLU A 286 6.03 17.41 14.26
C GLU A 286 4.96 17.77 13.21
N ALA A 287 5.37 17.87 11.95
CA ALA A 287 4.45 18.17 10.84
C ALA A 287 3.49 17.03 10.51
N ILE A 288 3.93 15.76 10.61
CA ILE A 288 3.12 14.60 10.19
C ILE A 288 2.45 13.86 11.34
N GLU A 289 2.86 14.07 12.60
CA GLU A 289 2.33 13.36 13.76
C GLU A 289 0.79 13.38 13.86
N PRO A 290 0.08 14.51 13.62
CA PRO A 290 -1.38 14.54 13.73
C PRO A 290 -2.10 13.62 12.75
N TYR A 291 -1.44 13.28 11.65
CA TYR A 291 -1.97 12.45 10.57
C TYR A 291 -1.52 11.00 10.64
N THR A 292 -0.78 10.61 11.71
CA THR A 292 -0.01 9.36 11.73
C THR A 292 -0.41 8.46 12.89
N VAL A 293 -0.47 7.14 12.62
CA VAL A 293 -0.56 6.07 13.62
C VAL A 293 0.69 5.20 13.51
N THR A 294 1.42 5.04 14.62
CA THR A 294 2.64 4.24 14.64
C THR A 294 2.83 3.53 15.98
N ASN A 295 3.56 2.41 15.97
CA ASN A 295 4.07 1.74 17.17
C ASN A 295 5.61 1.88 17.29
N MET A 296 6.22 2.72 16.44
CA MET A 296 7.67 2.91 16.41
C MET A 296 8.11 4.07 17.30
N GLU A 297 9.30 3.96 17.87
CA GLU A 297 10.00 5.08 18.49
C GLU A 297 10.73 5.86 17.39
N ILE A 298 10.11 6.94 16.91
CA ILE A 298 10.56 7.72 15.74
C ILE A 298 11.98 8.25 15.88
N VAL A 299 12.43 8.57 17.09
CA VAL A 299 13.81 9.05 17.34
C VAL A 299 14.82 7.97 16.95
N ASN A 300 14.59 6.72 17.36
CA ASN A 300 15.50 5.61 17.07
C ASN A 300 15.50 5.28 15.56
N MET A 301 14.34 5.34 14.93
CA MET A 301 14.22 5.14 13.49
C MET A 301 14.94 6.25 12.70
N ALA A 302 14.86 7.49 13.15
CA ALA A 302 15.56 8.61 12.52
C ALA A 302 17.09 8.47 12.61
N GLU A 303 17.61 7.94 13.73
CA GLU A 303 19.04 7.64 13.89
C GLU A 303 19.49 6.53 12.94
N ASP A 304 18.74 5.43 12.84
CA ASP A 304 19.00 4.36 11.89
C ASP A 304 18.98 4.89 10.44
N PHE A 305 17.98 5.69 10.07
CA PHE A 305 17.88 6.26 8.74
C PHE A 305 19.04 7.21 8.41
N TYR A 306 19.55 7.95 9.40
CA TYR A 306 20.70 8.84 9.24
C TYR A 306 21.97 8.05 8.89
N ASP A 307 22.20 6.94 9.58
CA ASP A 307 23.43 6.14 9.46
C ASP A 307 23.46 5.19 8.26
N TYR A 308 22.28 4.90 7.63
CA TYR A 308 22.16 3.88 6.60
C TYR A 308 21.99 4.51 5.22
N ASP A 309 22.47 3.81 4.20
CA ASP A 309 22.33 4.23 2.81
C ASP A 309 21.23 3.43 2.09
N MET A 310 20.56 4.07 1.16
CA MET A 310 19.59 3.40 0.30
C MET A 310 20.30 2.41 -0.62
N LYS A 311 19.82 1.17 -0.66
CA LYS A 311 20.33 0.11 -1.53
C LYS A 311 19.59 0.12 -2.86
N GLY A 312 20.11 0.90 -3.81
CA GLY A 312 19.54 0.95 -5.16
C GLY A 312 18.15 1.59 -5.24
N GLU A 313 17.39 1.17 -6.23
CA GLU A 313 16.03 1.63 -6.50
C GLU A 313 15.01 0.90 -5.61
N ILE A 314 13.82 1.50 -5.47
CA ILE A 314 12.69 0.84 -4.79
C ILE A 314 12.27 -0.37 -5.62
N LEU A 315 12.26 -1.55 -4.99
CA LEU A 315 11.81 -2.80 -5.61
C LEU A 315 10.28 -2.85 -5.67
N THR A 316 9.75 -3.56 -6.65
CA THR A 316 8.32 -3.88 -6.74
C THR A 316 8.10 -5.38 -6.63
N LEU A 317 6.93 -5.80 -6.18
CA LEU A 317 6.58 -7.22 -6.19
C LEU A 317 6.45 -7.70 -7.65
N PRO A 318 7.07 -8.82 -8.02
CA PRO A 318 6.89 -9.39 -9.36
C PRO A 318 5.48 -9.96 -9.51
N GLY A 319 4.82 -9.61 -10.61
CA GLY A 319 3.44 -10.03 -10.87
C GLY A 319 2.84 -9.26 -12.04
N GLN A 320 1.55 -9.41 -12.20
CA GLN A 320 0.80 -8.73 -13.26
C GLN A 320 -0.60 -8.34 -12.81
N MET A 321 -1.07 -7.21 -13.35
CA MET A 321 -2.45 -6.79 -13.20
C MET A 321 -3.33 -7.61 -14.15
N VAL A 322 -4.44 -8.12 -13.64
CA VAL A 322 -5.49 -8.77 -14.43
C VAL A 322 -6.84 -8.14 -14.11
N MET A 323 -7.77 -8.25 -15.03
CA MET A 323 -9.15 -7.86 -14.76
C MET A 323 -9.84 -9.02 -14.03
N GLY A 324 -10.18 -8.80 -12.78
CA GLY A 324 -11.02 -9.69 -11.98
C GLY A 324 -12.51 -9.34 -12.13
N ASP A 325 -13.36 -9.94 -11.33
CA ASP A 325 -14.79 -9.63 -11.26
C ASP A 325 -15.16 -9.29 -9.80
N PRO A 326 -15.49 -8.03 -9.49
CA PRO A 326 -15.63 -6.87 -10.38
C PRO A 326 -14.42 -5.93 -10.45
N PHE A 327 -13.28 -6.22 -9.77
CA PHE A 327 -12.16 -5.30 -9.62
C PHE A 327 -10.87 -5.85 -10.21
N GLU A 328 -9.94 -4.94 -10.54
CA GLU A 328 -8.56 -5.30 -10.91
C GLU A 328 -7.86 -6.07 -9.77
N GLU A 329 -7.11 -7.09 -10.14
CA GLU A 329 -6.33 -7.93 -9.24
C GLU A 329 -4.86 -7.91 -9.66
N TYR A 330 -3.95 -7.74 -8.70
CA TYR A 330 -2.53 -7.91 -8.95
C TYR A 330 -2.09 -9.28 -8.46
N ASN A 331 -1.86 -10.18 -9.42
CA ASN A 331 -1.49 -11.56 -9.15
C ASN A 331 0.04 -11.71 -9.21
N LEU A 332 0.63 -12.23 -8.13
CA LEU A 332 2.07 -12.43 -8.01
C LEU A 332 2.56 -13.56 -8.92
N ASP A 333 3.76 -13.38 -9.48
CA ASP A 333 4.58 -14.49 -9.95
C ASP A 333 5.24 -15.12 -8.71
N GLU A 334 4.68 -16.22 -8.24
CA GLU A 334 5.10 -16.91 -7.01
C GLU A 334 6.60 -17.27 -7.02
N ASN A 335 7.13 -17.69 -8.17
CA ASN A 335 8.53 -18.07 -8.28
C ASN A 335 9.46 -16.86 -8.19
N ALA A 336 9.17 -15.81 -8.95
CA ALA A 336 9.96 -14.59 -8.93
C ALA A 336 9.79 -13.86 -7.58
N PHE A 337 8.60 -13.92 -6.98
CA PHE A 337 8.38 -13.36 -5.64
C PHE A 337 9.17 -14.10 -4.58
N TYR A 338 9.22 -15.44 -4.66
CA TYR A 338 10.05 -16.21 -3.74
C TYR A 338 11.54 -15.91 -3.90
N GLU A 339 12.03 -15.71 -5.14
CA GLU A 339 13.40 -15.24 -5.39
C GLU A 339 13.67 -13.90 -4.72
N LEU A 340 12.76 -12.93 -4.88
CA LEU A 340 12.88 -11.63 -4.22
C LEU A 340 12.97 -11.77 -2.69
N ILE A 341 12.16 -12.65 -2.09
CA ILE A 341 12.22 -12.94 -0.64
C ILE A 341 13.59 -13.47 -0.25
N VAL A 342 14.13 -14.43 -1.01
CA VAL A 342 15.45 -15.00 -0.73
C VAL A 342 16.54 -13.93 -0.85
N ASP A 343 16.51 -13.13 -1.90
CA ASP A 343 17.54 -12.13 -2.16
C ASP A 343 17.56 -10.99 -1.13
N VAL A 344 16.40 -10.63 -0.60
CA VAL A 344 16.30 -9.53 0.37
C VAL A 344 16.48 -10.01 1.80
N PHE A 345 15.88 -11.15 2.18
CA PHE A 345 15.76 -11.53 3.58
C PHE A 345 16.71 -12.64 4.02
N TYR A 346 17.36 -13.34 3.09
CA TYR A 346 18.24 -14.44 3.41
C TYR A 346 19.70 -14.15 3.04
N LYS A 347 20.61 -14.78 3.72
CA LYS A 347 22.04 -14.76 3.40
C LYS A 347 22.58 -16.16 3.21
N THR A 348 23.58 -16.31 2.33
CA THR A 348 24.29 -17.58 2.16
C THR A 348 25.04 -17.92 3.43
N VAL A 349 24.94 -19.16 3.87
CA VAL A 349 25.77 -19.68 4.97
C VAL A 349 27.03 -20.24 4.35
N GLU A 350 28.19 -19.67 4.72
CA GLU A 350 29.49 -20.21 4.35
C GLU A 350 29.70 -21.55 5.08
N GLU A 351 30.25 -22.55 4.39
CA GLU A 351 30.56 -23.86 4.95
C GLU A 351 31.73 -23.85 5.92
#